data_8cb2c479afc745ef8f8ff713de33357b
#
_entry.id   8cb2c479afc745ef8f8ff713de33357b
#
_cell.length_a   1.000
_cell.length_b   1.000
_cell.length_c   1.000
_cell.angle_alpha   90.00
_cell.angle_beta   90.00
_cell.angle_gamma   90.00
#
_symmetry.space_group_name_H-M   'P 1'
#
loop_
_entity.id
_entity.type
_entity.pdbx_description
1 polymer ?
#
loop_
_entity_poly.entity_id
_entity_poly.type
_entity_poly.pdbx_seq_one_letter_code
_entity_poly.pdbx_strand_id
1 'polypeptide(L)'
;MNRLVRTTLITTALCPAAALAQFDFNDPDRWSLVTSRDNIPFGGGPGGELAGRGSVPYDFRISRYEITTDDWLDFANTFATMSDELDELVVGSIRWGARVDFSYQGPGNRYVYNTQLEFPGRAPIKVTWRQVAMYCNWLHNGKSSDPATIHYGAYDTTTFGRTDDDFGYTDQSTRSCDARFWIPSLDEYLKAAHYDPDKNGQGPGWWAYGHSSDDPPMQGLPGVGHTVMGMSSDDIGQSVLFYPLGAFEDVISPWGLFDLIGGNPEWTEEWDLLFGNNFARMVKDSGNIFAFDPEGTDFITKFAPIFPNGSTASTHICRLASDSRADLDLDGRLTFFDVSEFITRYIAGSLSVDLDCDGVLTPSDIQRFIDLYTS
;
A
#
# COMPACT_ATOMS: atom_id res chain seq x y z
N MET A 1 -56.92 13.61 30.20
CA MET A 1 -56.13 13.75 28.97
C MET A 1 -54.70 13.29 29.27
N ASN A 2 -54.43 12.01 29.04
CA ASN A 2 -53.11 11.40 29.28
C ASN A 2 -52.32 11.47 27.98
N ARG A 3 -51.20 12.22 28.00
CA ARG A 3 -50.19 12.20 26.91
C ARG A 3 -49.28 11.01 27.10
N LEU A 4 -49.38 10.05 26.18
CA LEU A 4 -48.38 8.98 26.01
C LEU A 4 -47.10 9.61 25.44
N VAL A 5 -46.02 9.53 26.20
CA VAL A 5 -44.65 9.78 25.67
C VAL A 5 -44.19 8.50 25.00
N ARG A 6 -44.04 8.53 23.67
CA ARG A 6 -43.41 7.47 22.94
C ARG A 6 -41.88 7.64 23.04
N THR A 7 -41.26 6.78 23.83
CA THR A 7 -39.82 6.63 23.84
C THR A 7 -39.42 5.80 22.64
N THR A 8 -38.80 6.41 21.64
CA THR A 8 -38.18 5.71 20.49
C THR A 8 -36.85 5.14 20.97
N LEU A 9 -36.77 3.84 21.16
CA LEU A 9 -35.48 3.15 21.30
C LEU A 9 -34.77 3.19 19.95
N ILE A 10 -33.69 3.94 19.87
CA ILE A 10 -32.72 3.83 18.79
C ILE A 10 -31.86 2.62 19.13
N THR A 11 -32.15 1.50 18.50
CA THR A 11 -31.26 0.33 18.47
C THR A 11 -30.12 0.69 17.50
N THR A 12 -29.00 1.14 18.05
CA THR A 12 -27.73 1.13 17.32
C THR A 12 -27.41 -0.33 17.01
N ALA A 13 -27.52 -0.71 15.75
CA ALA A 13 -26.97 -1.94 15.26
C ALA A 13 -25.45 -1.86 15.42
N LEU A 14 -24.91 -2.47 16.45
CA LEU A 14 -23.50 -2.80 16.55
C LEU A 14 -23.19 -3.76 15.39
N CYS A 15 -22.59 -3.24 14.34
CA CYS A 15 -21.90 -4.06 13.35
C CYS A 15 -20.84 -4.88 14.13
N PRO A 16 -20.82 -6.20 14.05
CA PRO A 16 -19.79 -6.97 14.72
C PRO A 16 -18.45 -6.53 14.10
N ALA A 17 -17.58 -5.94 14.91
CA ALA A 17 -16.19 -5.72 14.55
C ALA A 17 -15.58 -7.10 14.24
N ALA A 18 -15.55 -7.46 12.96
CA ALA A 18 -14.69 -8.54 12.52
C ALA A 18 -13.29 -8.10 12.91
N ALA A 19 -12.69 -8.75 13.90
CA ALA A 19 -11.27 -8.61 14.19
C ALA A 19 -10.58 -8.88 12.85
N LEU A 20 -9.91 -7.86 12.28
CA LEU A 20 -9.06 -8.08 11.14
C LEU A 20 -8.03 -9.11 11.60
N ALA A 21 -8.08 -10.29 11.01
CA ALA A 21 -7.10 -11.32 11.28
C ALA A 21 -5.71 -10.72 11.02
N GLN A 22 -4.74 -11.10 11.84
CA GLN A 22 -3.32 -10.79 11.63
C GLN A 22 -2.98 -10.94 10.15
N PHE A 23 -2.18 -10.03 9.59
CA PHE A 23 -1.90 -9.94 8.17
C PHE A 23 -1.53 -11.33 7.59
N ASP A 24 -2.51 -11.94 6.96
CA ASP A 24 -2.33 -13.17 6.22
C ASP A 24 -2.09 -12.80 4.75
N PHE A 25 -0.90 -13.09 4.25
CA PHE A 25 -0.53 -12.83 2.86
C PHE A 25 -1.33 -13.65 1.85
N ASN A 26 -1.98 -14.71 2.31
CA ASN A 26 -2.84 -15.56 1.50
C ASN A 26 -4.33 -15.19 1.63
N ASP A 27 -4.66 -14.13 2.39
CA ASP A 27 -6.04 -13.66 2.51
C ASP A 27 -6.45 -12.92 1.22
N PRO A 28 -7.31 -13.53 0.37
CA PRO A 28 -7.74 -12.90 -0.88
C PRO A 28 -8.54 -11.61 -0.65
N ASP A 29 -9.11 -11.41 0.53
CA ASP A 29 -9.85 -10.20 0.87
C ASP A 29 -8.94 -8.99 1.14
N ARG A 30 -7.64 -9.23 1.32
CA ARG A 30 -6.63 -8.17 1.52
C ARG A 30 -5.93 -7.73 0.24
N TRP A 31 -6.02 -8.51 -0.81
CA TRP A 31 -5.32 -8.25 -2.07
C TRP A 31 -6.29 -8.09 -3.22
N SER A 32 -6.02 -7.14 -4.09
CA SER A 32 -6.65 -7.04 -5.40
C SER A 32 -5.69 -7.53 -6.46
N LEU A 33 -6.16 -8.45 -7.30
CA LEU A 33 -5.41 -8.88 -8.49
C LEU A 33 -5.66 -7.87 -9.62
N VAL A 34 -4.59 -7.21 -10.06
CA VAL A 34 -4.61 -6.22 -11.13
C VAL A 34 -4.13 -6.89 -12.42
N THR A 35 -5.04 -7.11 -13.33
CA THR A 35 -4.82 -7.78 -14.62
C THR A 35 -4.75 -6.79 -15.79
N SER A 36 -5.05 -7.22 -17.01
CA SER A 36 -4.98 -6.40 -18.24
C SER A 36 -3.55 -5.96 -18.55
N ARG A 37 -2.67 -6.94 -18.79
CA ARG A 37 -1.28 -6.72 -19.21
C ARG A 37 -1.22 -5.77 -20.40
N ASP A 38 -0.16 -4.96 -20.45
CA ASP A 38 0.03 -4.00 -21.54
C ASP A 38 -1.18 -3.09 -21.78
N ASN A 39 -1.87 -2.72 -20.68
CA ASN A 39 -3.00 -1.80 -20.75
C ASN A 39 -2.61 -0.48 -21.44
N ILE A 40 -3.57 0.17 -22.07
CA ILE A 40 -3.33 1.48 -22.70
C ILE A 40 -2.73 2.45 -21.67
N PRO A 41 -1.65 3.16 -22.00
CA PRO A 41 -1.06 4.14 -21.11
C PRO A 41 -2.02 5.31 -20.89
N PHE A 42 -1.83 6.02 -19.77
CA PHE A 42 -2.57 7.24 -19.49
C PHE A 42 -2.22 8.34 -20.51
N GLY A 43 -3.23 9.00 -21.03
CA GLY A 43 -3.08 10.04 -22.05
C GLY A 43 -2.47 11.35 -21.54
N GLY A 44 -2.32 11.50 -20.23
CA GLY A 44 -1.83 12.71 -19.56
C GLY A 44 -2.94 13.58 -18.99
N GLY A 45 -2.59 14.37 -17.99
CA GLY A 45 -3.44 15.43 -17.42
C GLY A 45 -3.57 16.65 -18.36
N PRO A 46 -4.23 17.71 -17.89
CA PRO A 46 -4.48 18.92 -18.69
C PRO A 46 -3.20 19.60 -19.21
N GLY A 47 -2.09 19.48 -18.50
CA GLY A 47 -0.76 19.96 -18.91
C GLY A 47 0.11 18.89 -19.56
N GLY A 48 -0.39 17.68 -19.79
CA GLY A 48 0.35 16.53 -20.29
C GLY A 48 1.10 15.75 -19.20
N GLU A 49 0.83 16.06 -17.92
CA GLU A 49 1.47 15.38 -16.80
C GLU A 49 1.16 13.87 -16.85
N LEU A 50 2.18 13.07 -16.58
CA LEU A 50 2.11 11.60 -16.56
C LEU A 50 1.66 10.96 -17.89
N ALA A 51 1.67 11.69 -19.01
CA ALA A 51 1.39 11.11 -20.31
C ALA A 51 2.31 9.92 -20.61
N GLY A 52 1.74 8.81 -21.04
CA GLY A 52 2.47 7.58 -21.35
C GLY A 52 2.74 6.66 -20.13
N ARG A 53 2.35 7.07 -18.91
CA ARG A 53 2.53 6.29 -17.68
C ARG A 53 1.33 5.35 -17.42
N GLY A 54 1.46 4.49 -16.45
CA GLY A 54 0.40 3.59 -15.97
C GLY A 54 0.21 2.31 -16.79
N SER A 55 1.00 2.06 -17.83
CA SER A 55 0.98 0.77 -18.53
C SER A 55 1.89 -0.22 -17.83
N VAL A 56 1.36 -1.40 -17.47
CA VAL A 56 2.09 -2.45 -16.76
C VAL A 56 1.99 -3.75 -17.56
N PRO A 57 3.14 -4.37 -17.95
CA PRO A 57 3.16 -5.52 -18.84
C PRO A 57 2.90 -6.87 -18.14
N TYR A 58 2.64 -6.87 -16.84
CA TYR A 58 2.40 -8.07 -16.03
C TYR A 58 1.17 -7.89 -15.14
N ASP A 59 0.66 -9.00 -14.63
CA ASP A 59 -0.33 -9.00 -13.57
C ASP A 59 0.39 -8.95 -12.22
N PHE A 60 -0.22 -8.29 -11.25
CA PHE A 60 0.33 -8.17 -9.89
C PHE A 60 -0.81 -8.07 -8.89
N ARG A 61 -0.51 -8.36 -7.64
CA ARG A 61 -1.42 -8.06 -6.53
C ARG A 61 -1.04 -6.75 -5.89
N ILE A 62 -2.03 -6.02 -5.41
CA ILE A 62 -1.84 -4.81 -4.60
C ILE A 62 -2.74 -4.88 -3.38
N SER A 63 -2.26 -4.43 -2.23
CA SER A 63 -3.08 -4.45 -1.02
C SER A 63 -4.26 -3.48 -1.16
N ARG A 64 -5.45 -3.96 -0.76
CA ARG A 64 -6.69 -3.16 -0.83
C ARG A 64 -6.66 -1.96 0.11
N TYR A 65 -5.88 -2.06 1.17
CA TYR A 65 -5.64 -1.02 2.18
C TYR A 65 -4.16 -0.70 2.28
N GLU A 66 -3.84 0.41 2.89
CA GLU A 66 -2.49 0.74 3.33
C GLU A 66 -2.03 -0.22 4.42
N ILE A 67 -0.73 -0.23 4.70
CA ILE A 67 -0.15 -0.97 5.84
C ILE A 67 -0.80 -0.47 7.12
N THR A 68 -1.40 -1.40 7.85
CA THR A 68 -2.11 -1.11 9.09
C THR A 68 -1.19 -1.09 10.30
N THR A 69 -1.68 -0.56 11.41
CA THR A 69 -0.99 -0.68 12.70
C THR A 69 -0.80 -2.14 13.11
N ASP A 70 -1.79 -3.02 12.85
CA ASP A 70 -1.67 -4.46 13.14
C ASP A 70 -0.47 -5.08 12.42
N ASP A 71 -0.34 -4.78 11.12
CA ASP A 71 0.73 -5.30 10.28
C ASP A 71 2.10 -4.83 10.76
N TRP A 72 2.21 -3.56 11.10
CA TRP A 72 3.47 -2.94 11.50
C TRP A 72 3.92 -3.33 12.91
N LEU A 73 3.00 -3.53 13.84
CA LEU A 73 3.34 -3.93 15.21
C LEU A 73 4.09 -5.26 15.27
N ASP A 74 3.74 -6.19 14.39
CA ASP A 74 4.43 -7.47 14.26
C ASP A 74 5.90 -7.26 13.88
N PHE A 75 6.15 -6.45 12.87
CA PHE A 75 7.48 -6.07 12.42
C PHE A 75 8.26 -5.30 13.48
N ALA A 76 7.68 -4.23 14.01
CA ALA A 76 8.33 -3.38 15.00
C ALA A 76 8.73 -4.17 16.25
N ASN A 77 7.81 -4.97 16.79
CA ASN A 77 8.08 -5.76 18.01
C ASN A 77 9.05 -6.92 17.76
N THR A 78 9.19 -7.40 16.52
CA THR A 78 10.21 -8.41 16.19
C THR A 78 11.62 -7.88 16.43
N PHE A 79 11.90 -6.62 16.10
CA PHE A 79 13.25 -6.06 16.11
C PHE A 79 13.50 -5.03 17.22
N ALA A 80 12.51 -4.25 17.61
CA ALA A 80 12.64 -3.14 18.55
C ALA A 80 13.15 -3.55 19.95
N THR A 81 13.02 -4.83 20.32
CA THR A 81 13.45 -5.36 21.59
C THR A 81 14.89 -5.91 21.57
N MET A 82 15.52 -5.96 20.40
CA MET A 82 16.84 -6.55 20.22
C MET A 82 17.97 -5.57 20.49
N SER A 83 17.82 -4.32 20.00
CA SER A 83 18.78 -3.23 20.26
C SER A 83 18.12 -1.87 20.01
N ASP A 84 18.68 -0.80 20.60
CA ASP A 84 18.21 0.57 20.38
C ASP A 84 18.40 1.01 18.91
N GLU A 85 19.43 0.51 18.23
CA GLU A 85 19.67 0.78 16.81
C GLU A 85 18.58 0.18 15.94
N LEU A 86 18.21 -1.07 16.17
CA LEU A 86 17.12 -1.72 15.44
C LEU A 86 15.76 -1.07 15.75
N ASP A 87 15.54 -0.67 16.99
CA ASP A 87 14.35 0.10 17.36
C ASP A 87 14.23 1.38 16.55
N GLU A 88 15.30 2.17 16.46
CA GLU A 88 15.30 3.40 15.69
C GLU A 88 15.02 3.14 14.19
N LEU A 89 15.59 2.06 13.64
CA LEU A 89 15.40 1.71 12.23
C LEU A 89 13.95 1.31 11.91
N VAL A 90 13.31 0.49 12.74
CA VAL A 90 12.01 -0.12 12.40
C VAL A 90 10.80 0.65 12.92
N VAL A 91 10.97 1.48 13.94
CA VAL A 91 9.84 2.11 14.61
C VAL A 91 9.55 3.51 14.12
N GLY A 92 10.57 4.35 13.93
CA GLY A 92 10.48 5.72 13.41
C GLY A 92 9.33 6.55 13.99
N SER A 93 8.22 6.60 13.31
CA SER A 93 7.04 7.42 13.64
C SER A 93 5.76 6.61 13.81
N ILE A 94 5.73 5.61 14.68
CA ILE A 94 4.46 4.97 15.06
C ILE A 94 3.62 5.99 15.86
N ARG A 95 2.69 6.66 15.21
CA ARG A 95 1.92 7.74 15.85
C ARG A 95 0.42 7.52 15.88
N TRP A 96 -0.12 6.66 15.01
CA TRP A 96 -1.56 6.64 14.78
C TRP A 96 -2.25 5.55 15.58
N GLY A 97 -1.91 4.30 15.38
CA GLY A 97 -2.55 3.17 16.02
C GLY A 97 -1.75 2.57 17.17
N ALA A 98 -0.47 2.92 17.32
CA ALA A 98 0.42 2.34 18.31
C ALA A 98 1.12 3.39 19.19
N ARG A 99 1.64 2.95 20.33
CA ARG A 99 2.43 3.73 21.28
C ARG A 99 3.47 2.85 21.96
N VAL A 100 4.51 3.47 22.51
CA VAL A 100 5.44 2.78 23.40
C VAL A 100 4.70 2.30 24.63
N ASP A 101 4.95 1.06 25.03
CA ASP A 101 4.57 0.59 26.36
C ASP A 101 5.58 1.11 27.40
N PHE A 102 5.20 2.14 28.14
CA PHE A 102 6.05 2.72 29.19
C PHE A 102 6.31 1.78 30.37
N SER A 103 5.56 0.68 30.47
CA SER A 103 5.80 -0.37 31.48
C SER A 103 6.75 -1.46 31.00
N TYR A 104 7.19 -1.41 29.75
CA TYR A 104 8.06 -2.43 29.16
C TYR A 104 9.36 -2.59 29.95
N GLN A 105 9.66 -3.82 30.35
CA GLN A 105 10.86 -4.19 31.09
C GLN A 105 11.62 -5.34 30.38
N GLY A 106 11.09 -5.76 29.17
CA GLY A 106 11.58 -6.93 28.43
C GLY A 106 11.48 -8.27 29.18
N PRO A 107 11.43 -9.39 28.47
CA PRO A 107 11.12 -9.52 27.06
C PRO A 107 9.63 -9.31 26.76
N GLY A 108 9.25 -9.20 25.52
CA GLY A 108 7.86 -9.03 25.07
C GLY A 108 7.71 -7.81 24.16
N ASN A 109 6.48 -7.39 23.95
CA ASN A 109 6.20 -6.30 23.01
C ASN A 109 6.53 -4.93 23.64
N ARG A 110 7.43 -4.19 22.99
CA ARG A 110 7.77 -2.81 23.36
C ARG A 110 6.70 -1.82 22.94
N TYR A 111 5.97 -2.13 21.86
CA TYR A 111 4.91 -1.31 21.29
C TYR A 111 3.56 -2.00 21.44
N VAL A 112 2.56 -1.22 21.79
CA VAL A 112 1.18 -1.67 22.02
C VAL A 112 0.21 -0.73 21.33
N TYR A 113 -1.04 -1.14 21.18
CA TYR A 113 -2.08 -0.29 20.61
C TYR A 113 -2.29 1.00 21.40
N ASN A 114 -2.57 2.06 20.68
CA ASN A 114 -3.03 3.32 21.25
C ASN A 114 -4.50 3.18 21.65
N THR A 115 -4.75 2.96 22.93
CA THR A 115 -6.10 2.77 23.48
C THR A 115 -6.98 4.02 23.48
N GLN A 116 -6.47 5.16 22.98
CA GLN A 116 -7.29 6.36 22.76
C GLN A 116 -8.07 6.30 21.43
N LEU A 117 -7.70 5.38 20.54
CA LEU A 117 -8.43 5.12 19.30
C LEU A 117 -9.42 3.99 19.49
N GLU A 118 -10.56 4.09 18.82
CA GLU A 118 -11.60 3.04 18.84
C GLU A 118 -11.12 1.80 18.08
N PHE A 119 -10.45 1.99 16.95
CA PHE A 119 -9.93 0.92 16.08
C PHE A 119 -8.43 1.09 15.81
N PRO A 120 -7.57 0.99 16.83
CA PRO A 120 -6.15 1.31 16.68
C PRO A 120 -5.43 0.40 15.68
N GLY A 121 -5.81 -0.86 15.60
CA GLY A 121 -5.24 -1.83 14.65
C GLY A 121 -5.49 -1.46 13.19
N ARG A 122 -6.60 -0.81 12.89
CA ARG A 122 -7.01 -0.38 11.55
C ARG A 122 -6.53 1.03 11.18
N ALA A 123 -5.72 1.67 12.00
CA ALA A 123 -5.11 2.94 11.64
C ALA A 123 -3.90 2.71 10.71
N PRO A 124 -3.71 3.54 9.66
CA PRO A 124 -2.53 3.44 8.80
C PRO A 124 -1.26 3.83 9.56
N ILE A 125 -0.14 3.27 9.16
CA ILE A 125 1.19 3.62 9.70
C ILE A 125 1.85 4.68 8.83
N LYS A 126 2.40 5.72 9.47
CA LYS A 126 3.25 6.74 8.81
C LYS A 126 4.73 6.42 9.03
N VAL A 127 5.39 6.11 7.95
CA VAL A 127 6.80 5.67 7.95
C VAL A 127 7.57 6.30 6.79
N THR A 128 8.90 6.22 6.84
CA THR A 128 9.76 6.62 5.73
C THR A 128 9.73 5.57 4.62
N TRP A 129 10.10 5.94 3.40
CA TRP A 129 10.24 5.01 2.29
C TRP A 129 11.23 3.87 2.63
N ARG A 130 12.37 4.22 3.26
CA ARG A 130 13.38 3.24 3.67
C ARG A 130 12.85 2.22 4.68
N GLN A 131 11.99 2.65 5.61
CA GLN A 131 11.35 1.74 6.56
C GLN A 131 10.37 0.79 5.86
N VAL A 132 9.62 1.27 4.87
CA VAL A 132 8.76 0.39 4.05
C VAL A 132 9.60 -0.62 3.26
N ALA A 133 10.75 -0.21 2.70
CA ALA A 133 11.65 -1.11 2.00
C ALA A 133 12.18 -2.24 2.93
N MET A 134 12.55 -1.90 4.17
CA MET A 134 12.93 -2.90 5.19
C MET A 134 11.76 -3.82 5.56
N TYR A 135 10.57 -3.29 5.65
CA TYR A 135 9.35 -4.07 5.87
C TYR A 135 9.08 -5.05 4.73
N CYS A 136 9.22 -4.61 3.47
CA CYS A 136 9.13 -5.49 2.30
C CYS A 136 10.17 -6.61 2.35
N ASN A 137 11.41 -6.32 2.76
CA ASN A 137 12.45 -7.32 2.94
C ASN A 137 12.08 -8.35 4.01
N TRP A 138 11.58 -7.89 5.16
CA TRP A 138 11.13 -8.78 6.24
C TRP A 138 10.01 -9.72 5.77
N LEU A 139 9.04 -9.21 5.02
CA LEU A 139 7.97 -10.00 4.43
C LEU A 139 8.51 -10.99 3.39
N HIS A 140 9.42 -10.51 2.51
CA HIS A 140 10.09 -11.35 1.51
C HIS A 140 10.78 -12.56 2.16
N ASN A 141 11.40 -12.36 3.31
CA ASN A 141 12.11 -13.37 4.09
C ASN A 141 11.22 -14.13 5.10
N GLY A 142 9.89 -14.17 4.87
CA GLY A 142 8.95 -14.96 5.64
C GLY A 142 8.82 -14.52 7.11
N LYS A 143 8.91 -13.23 7.39
CA LYS A 143 8.83 -12.64 8.73
C LYS A 143 9.90 -13.16 9.69
N SER A 144 11.10 -13.39 9.19
CA SER A 144 12.22 -13.89 9.96
C SER A 144 12.59 -12.94 11.11
N SER A 145 12.96 -13.49 12.26
CA SER A 145 13.51 -12.72 13.38
C SER A 145 15.03 -12.47 13.28
N ASP A 146 15.70 -12.93 12.21
CA ASP A 146 17.09 -12.60 11.96
C ASP A 146 17.20 -11.14 11.49
N PRO A 147 17.90 -10.25 12.24
CA PRO A 147 18.04 -8.84 11.86
C PRO A 147 18.67 -8.62 10.48
N ALA A 148 19.46 -9.56 9.98
CA ALA A 148 20.03 -9.45 8.65
C ALA A 148 18.96 -9.39 7.55
N THR A 149 17.79 -10.00 7.79
CA THR A 149 16.72 -10.11 6.79
C THR A 149 16.06 -8.80 6.40
N ILE A 150 16.20 -7.72 7.19
CA ILE A 150 15.71 -6.41 6.79
C ILE A 150 16.61 -5.71 5.77
N HIS A 151 17.80 -6.27 5.47
CA HIS A 151 18.80 -5.64 4.61
C HIS A 151 18.84 -6.18 3.19
N TYR A 152 18.17 -7.29 2.90
CA TYR A 152 18.13 -7.89 1.56
C TYR A 152 16.83 -8.65 1.30
N GLY A 153 16.49 -8.75 0.04
CA GLY A 153 15.26 -9.37 -0.47
C GLY A 153 14.66 -8.48 -1.55
N ALA A 154 13.59 -7.79 -1.27
CA ALA A 154 12.99 -6.86 -2.21
C ALA A 154 13.92 -5.67 -2.53
N TYR A 155 14.67 -5.21 -1.54
CA TYR A 155 15.60 -4.07 -1.66
C TYR A 155 16.92 -4.35 -0.97
N ASP A 156 18.04 -3.95 -1.59
CA ASP A 156 19.34 -3.94 -0.94
C ASP A 156 19.52 -2.64 -0.14
N THR A 157 19.29 -2.71 1.18
CA THR A 157 19.40 -1.53 2.05
C THR A 157 20.85 -1.09 2.29
N THR A 158 21.85 -1.87 1.86
CA THR A 158 23.25 -1.46 1.91
C THR A 158 23.55 -0.31 0.94
N THR A 159 22.67 -0.11 -0.05
CA THR A 159 22.74 1.03 -0.98
C THR A 159 22.19 2.32 -0.39
N PHE A 160 21.52 2.26 0.77
CA PHE A 160 20.86 3.41 1.37
C PHE A 160 21.86 4.43 1.89
N GLY A 161 21.98 5.55 1.20
CA GLY A 161 22.96 6.56 1.50
C GLY A 161 22.65 7.91 0.85
N ARG A 162 23.69 8.73 0.78
CA ARG A 162 23.73 9.98 0.04
C ARG A 162 24.77 9.88 -1.05
N THR A 163 24.60 10.62 -2.13
CA THR A 163 25.62 10.83 -3.15
C THR A 163 26.80 11.63 -2.57
N ASP A 164 27.98 11.55 -3.18
CA ASP A 164 29.20 12.22 -2.72
C ASP A 164 29.05 13.75 -2.66
N ASP A 165 28.15 14.33 -3.47
CA ASP A 165 27.82 15.76 -3.47
C ASP A 165 26.72 16.13 -2.48
N ASP A 166 26.21 15.14 -1.72
CA ASP A 166 25.13 15.26 -0.74
C ASP A 166 23.81 15.80 -1.32
N PHE A 167 23.65 15.80 -2.64
CA PHE A 167 22.46 16.34 -3.31
C PHE A 167 21.41 15.26 -3.59
N GLY A 168 21.82 14.02 -3.82
CA GLY A 168 20.92 12.91 -4.11
C GLY A 168 21.03 11.75 -3.11
N TYR A 169 20.32 10.66 -3.41
CA TYR A 169 20.35 9.41 -2.65
C TYR A 169 20.88 8.27 -3.52
N THR A 170 21.52 7.31 -2.88
CA THR A 170 22.08 6.11 -3.52
C THR A 170 21.19 4.89 -3.36
N ASP A 171 20.01 5.05 -2.78
CA ASP A 171 19.06 3.96 -2.54
C ASP A 171 18.75 3.20 -3.83
N GLN A 172 18.65 1.89 -3.75
CA GLN A 172 18.26 1.06 -4.89
C GLN A 172 17.02 1.63 -5.58
N SER A 173 17.08 1.82 -6.90
CA SER A 173 16.05 2.55 -7.65
C SER A 173 14.74 1.78 -7.73
N THR A 174 14.82 0.49 -8.04
CA THR A 174 13.67 -0.40 -8.20
C THR A 174 13.91 -1.68 -7.43
N ARG A 175 12.84 -2.37 -7.07
CA ARG A 175 12.90 -3.65 -6.39
C ARG A 175 13.74 -4.68 -7.15
N SER A 176 14.25 -5.66 -6.43
CA SER A 176 14.86 -6.86 -7.02
C SER A 176 13.82 -7.64 -7.83
N CYS A 177 14.24 -8.30 -8.88
CA CYS A 177 13.30 -9.02 -9.76
C CYS A 177 12.57 -10.16 -9.04
N ASP A 178 13.22 -10.78 -8.08
CA ASP A 178 12.69 -11.85 -7.26
C ASP A 178 11.90 -11.34 -6.03
N ALA A 179 11.65 -10.03 -5.91
CA ALA A 179 10.87 -9.47 -4.83
C ALA A 179 9.48 -10.12 -4.75
N ARG A 180 9.08 -10.56 -3.56
CA ARG A 180 7.75 -11.11 -3.29
C ARG A 180 6.76 -10.02 -2.89
N PHE A 181 7.25 -9.00 -2.18
CA PHE A 181 6.50 -7.83 -1.74
C PHE A 181 7.32 -6.59 -2.00
N TRP A 182 6.68 -5.52 -2.45
CA TRP A 182 7.37 -4.27 -2.75
C TRP A 182 6.47 -3.04 -2.61
N ILE A 183 7.08 -1.87 -2.64
CA ILE A 183 6.41 -0.57 -2.75
C ILE A 183 5.92 -0.45 -4.20
N PRO A 184 4.64 -0.21 -4.47
CA PRO A 184 4.15 -0.11 -5.85
C PRO A 184 4.92 0.93 -6.65
N SER A 185 5.27 0.62 -7.89
CA SER A 185 5.76 1.63 -8.82
C SER A 185 4.66 2.66 -9.11
N LEU A 186 5.04 3.82 -9.64
CA LEU A 186 4.07 4.82 -10.08
C LEU A 186 3.07 4.23 -11.11
N ASP A 187 3.56 3.43 -12.03
CA ASP A 187 2.72 2.83 -13.07
C ASP A 187 1.75 1.78 -12.51
N GLU A 188 2.21 0.95 -11.57
CA GLU A 188 1.35 0.01 -10.85
C GLU A 188 0.29 0.73 -10.01
N TYR A 189 0.69 1.80 -9.30
CA TYR A 189 -0.24 2.59 -8.50
C TYR A 189 -1.31 3.26 -9.39
N LEU A 190 -0.89 3.94 -10.46
CA LEU A 190 -1.82 4.57 -11.40
C LEU A 190 -2.81 3.57 -11.97
N LYS A 191 -2.33 2.41 -12.43
CA LYS A 191 -3.18 1.35 -12.97
C LYS A 191 -4.19 0.86 -11.94
N ALA A 192 -3.73 0.54 -10.73
CA ALA A 192 -4.60 -0.01 -9.69
C ALA A 192 -5.63 1.01 -9.15
N ALA A 193 -5.27 2.29 -9.12
CA ALA A 193 -6.14 3.33 -8.59
C ALA A 193 -7.13 3.88 -9.64
N HIS A 194 -6.75 3.94 -10.93
CA HIS A 194 -7.49 4.74 -11.91
C HIS A 194 -7.84 4.03 -13.22
N TYR A 195 -7.13 2.94 -13.60
CA TYR A 195 -7.40 2.25 -14.86
C TYR A 195 -8.56 1.27 -14.71
N ASP A 196 -9.51 1.35 -15.63
CA ASP A 196 -10.65 0.46 -15.74
C ASP A 196 -10.64 -0.23 -17.11
N PRO A 197 -10.59 -1.57 -17.18
CA PRO A 197 -10.64 -2.29 -18.44
C PRO A 197 -11.97 -2.15 -19.17
N ASP A 198 -13.03 -1.72 -18.48
CA ASP A 198 -14.37 -1.53 -19.06
C ASP A 198 -15.07 -0.28 -18.51
N LYS A 199 -14.40 0.87 -18.60
CA LYS A 199 -14.91 2.14 -18.07
C LYS A 199 -16.31 2.45 -18.63
N ASN A 200 -17.31 2.43 -17.75
CA ASN A 200 -18.72 2.66 -18.09
C ASN A 200 -19.30 1.71 -19.18
N GLY A 201 -18.75 0.49 -19.33
CA GLY A 201 -19.18 -0.42 -20.41
C GLY A 201 -18.80 0.04 -21.82
N GLN A 202 -17.81 0.94 -21.95
CA GLN A 202 -17.36 1.49 -23.21
C GLN A 202 -15.95 1.02 -23.61
N GLY A 203 -15.40 0.08 -22.85
CA GLY A 203 -14.03 -0.42 -23.00
C GLY A 203 -13.02 0.32 -22.11
N PRO A 204 -11.72 0.05 -22.31
CA PRO A 204 -10.68 0.49 -21.39
C PRO A 204 -10.54 2.01 -21.30
N GLY A 205 -10.34 2.51 -20.08
CA GLY A 205 -10.19 3.95 -19.84
C GLY A 205 -9.58 4.27 -18.48
N TRP A 206 -9.40 5.56 -18.25
CA TRP A 206 -8.80 6.10 -17.01
C TRP A 206 -9.80 6.99 -16.29
N TRP A 207 -10.02 6.75 -15.02
CA TRP A 207 -10.81 7.61 -14.16
C TRP A 207 -9.95 8.78 -13.65
N ALA A 208 -10.55 9.95 -13.53
CA ALA A 208 -9.88 11.13 -12.98
C ALA A 208 -9.54 10.97 -11.50
N TYR A 209 -10.39 10.25 -10.76
CA TYR A 209 -10.26 10.05 -9.32
C TYR A 209 -10.32 8.57 -8.95
N GLY A 210 -9.64 8.21 -7.85
CA GLY A 210 -9.49 6.83 -7.38
C GLY A 210 -10.76 6.15 -6.88
N HIS A 211 -11.90 6.85 -6.82
CA HIS A 211 -13.21 6.27 -6.49
C HIS A 211 -14.04 5.93 -7.73
N SER A 212 -13.38 5.55 -8.81
CA SER A 212 -14.01 5.17 -10.08
C SER A 212 -14.94 6.27 -10.64
N SER A 213 -14.48 7.53 -10.62
CA SER A 213 -15.26 8.68 -11.06
C SER A 213 -14.41 9.71 -11.80
N ASP A 214 -15.03 10.40 -12.78
CA ASP A 214 -14.51 11.62 -13.39
C ASP A 214 -15.00 12.88 -12.66
N ASP A 215 -16.01 12.75 -11.78
CA ASP A 215 -16.46 13.82 -10.92
C ASP A 215 -15.60 13.91 -9.66
N PRO A 216 -15.29 15.12 -9.17
CA PRO A 216 -14.54 15.33 -7.95
C PRO A 216 -15.14 14.64 -6.72
N PRO A 217 -14.31 14.21 -5.74
CA PRO A 217 -14.82 13.64 -4.50
C PRO A 217 -15.64 14.66 -3.70
N MET A 218 -16.57 14.17 -2.91
CA MET A 218 -17.46 14.97 -2.07
C MET A 218 -17.11 14.78 -0.60
N GLN A 219 -17.01 15.87 0.15
CA GLN A 219 -16.91 15.81 1.62
C GLN A 219 -18.18 15.23 2.25
N GLY A 220 -18.00 14.41 3.26
CA GLY A 220 -19.10 13.85 4.05
C GLY A 220 -18.66 12.69 4.90
N LEU A 221 -19.52 12.27 5.81
CA LEU A 221 -19.33 11.07 6.63
C LEU A 221 -19.44 9.80 5.76
N PRO A 222 -18.89 8.66 6.22
CA PRO A 222 -19.10 7.38 5.56
C PRO A 222 -20.57 7.11 5.22
N GLY A 223 -20.85 6.66 3.99
CA GLY A 223 -22.21 6.46 3.46
C GLY A 223 -22.92 7.74 3.00
N VAL A 224 -22.28 8.92 3.12
CA VAL A 224 -22.83 10.22 2.63
C VAL A 224 -21.87 10.89 1.67
N GLY A 225 -20.58 10.92 1.99
CA GLY A 225 -19.53 11.49 1.17
C GLY A 225 -18.43 10.49 0.88
N HIS A 226 -17.35 10.96 0.26
CA HIS A 226 -16.20 10.17 -0.14
C HIS A 226 -15.01 10.36 0.78
N THR A 227 -15.01 11.42 1.59
CA THR A 227 -13.91 11.74 2.51
C THR A 227 -14.35 12.74 3.58
N VAL A 228 -13.78 12.64 4.77
CA VAL A 228 -13.91 13.67 5.84
C VAL A 228 -12.79 14.72 5.79
N MET A 229 -11.94 14.67 4.80
CA MET A 229 -10.83 15.60 4.63
C MET A 229 -11.34 17.05 4.61
N GLY A 230 -10.70 17.93 5.38
CA GLY A 230 -11.09 19.34 5.50
C GLY A 230 -12.36 19.61 6.31
N MET A 231 -13.04 18.60 6.85
CA MET A 231 -14.14 18.79 7.79
C MET A 231 -13.62 19.14 9.18
N SER A 232 -14.40 19.89 9.94
CA SER A 232 -14.04 20.19 11.33
C SER A 232 -14.28 18.99 12.25
N SER A 233 -13.52 18.89 13.34
CA SER A 233 -13.74 17.85 14.35
C SER A 233 -15.13 17.95 15.00
N ASP A 234 -15.72 19.14 15.05
CA ASP A 234 -17.07 19.34 15.59
C ASP A 234 -18.14 18.76 14.66
N ASP A 235 -17.95 18.84 13.35
CA ASP A 235 -18.89 18.30 12.35
C ASP A 235 -18.86 16.76 12.27
N ILE A 236 -17.70 16.16 12.53
CA ILE A 236 -17.49 14.70 12.41
C ILE A 236 -17.46 13.99 13.77
N GLY A 237 -17.51 14.73 14.89
CA GLY A 237 -17.53 14.18 16.25
C GLY A 237 -16.20 13.58 16.73
N GLN A 238 -15.14 13.63 15.90
CA GLN A 238 -13.80 13.14 16.21
C GLN A 238 -12.75 13.79 15.31
N SER A 239 -11.47 13.51 15.52
CA SER A 239 -10.44 13.95 14.59
C SER A 239 -10.55 13.22 13.23
N VAL A 240 -10.33 13.93 12.13
CA VAL A 240 -10.27 13.35 10.78
C VAL A 240 -9.26 12.19 10.68
N LEU A 241 -8.25 12.21 11.55
CA LEU A 241 -7.18 11.22 11.61
C LEU A 241 -7.60 9.90 12.28
N PHE A 242 -8.79 9.82 12.85
CA PHE A 242 -9.24 8.67 13.63
C PHE A 242 -10.20 7.76 12.89
N TYR A 243 -10.49 8.07 11.63
CA TYR A 243 -11.26 7.14 10.80
C TYR A 243 -10.43 5.91 10.48
N PRO A 244 -10.97 4.71 10.75
CA PRO A 244 -10.26 3.47 10.43
C PRO A 244 -10.23 3.25 8.92
N LEU A 245 -9.20 2.56 8.44
CA LEU A 245 -9.12 2.13 7.04
C LEU A 245 -10.37 1.33 6.66
N GLY A 246 -10.88 1.55 5.45
CA GLY A 246 -12.11 0.96 4.93
C GLY A 246 -13.40 1.55 5.50
N ALA A 247 -13.36 2.71 6.15
CA ALA A 247 -14.57 3.36 6.66
C ALA A 247 -15.53 3.81 5.55
N PHE A 248 -15.02 4.08 4.35
CA PHE A 248 -15.78 4.48 3.17
C PHE A 248 -15.97 3.29 2.22
N GLU A 249 -16.85 2.36 2.59
CA GLU A 249 -17.02 1.06 1.92
C GLU A 249 -17.40 1.16 0.43
N ASP A 250 -18.08 2.23 0.02
CA ASP A 250 -18.53 2.46 -1.36
C ASP A 250 -17.52 3.27 -2.19
N VAL A 251 -16.40 3.71 -1.60
CA VAL A 251 -15.37 4.56 -2.23
C VAL A 251 -14.19 3.70 -2.63
N ILE A 252 -14.32 3.04 -3.78
CA ILE A 252 -13.37 2.03 -4.25
C ILE A 252 -12.88 2.31 -5.68
N SER A 253 -11.65 1.88 -5.97
CA SER A 253 -11.10 1.88 -7.33
C SER A 253 -11.72 0.79 -8.20
N PRO A 254 -11.50 0.81 -9.54
CA PRO A 254 -11.95 -0.26 -10.43
C PRO A 254 -11.47 -1.65 -10.02
N TRP A 255 -10.36 -1.72 -9.30
CA TRP A 255 -9.76 -2.97 -8.80
C TRP A 255 -10.09 -3.24 -7.33
N GLY A 256 -10.99 -2.46 -6.71
CA GLY A 256 -11.47 -2.67 -5.35
C GLY A 256 -10.50 -2.19 -4.25
N LEU A 257 -9.63 -1.22 -4.53
CA LEU A 257 -8.81 -0.57 -3.52
C LEU A 257 -9.64 0.46 -2.75
N PHE A 258 -9.41 0.54 -1.45
CA PHE A 258 -10.04 1.50 -0.54
C PHE A 258 -9.11 2.67 -0.20
N ASP A 259 -9.70 3.69 0.41
CA ASP A 259 -9.01 4.83 1.05
C ASP A 259 -8.09 5.64 0.11
N LEU A 260 -8.40 5.61 -1.21
CA LEU A 260 -7.68 6.37 -2.23
C LEU A 260 -8.08 7.85 -2.29
N ILE A 261 -9.07 8.27 -1.50
CA ILE A 261 -9.58 9.65 -1.47
C ILE A 261 -9.35 10.25 -0.09
N GLY A 262 -8.53 11.27 -0.03
CA GLY A 262 -8.12 11.91 1.22
C GLY A 262 -7.02 11.12 1.94
N GLY A 263 -6.84 11.41 3.23
CA GLY A 263 -5.84 10.72 4.04
C GLY A 263 -4.45 11.32 3.92
N ASN A 264 -3.44 10.50 4.09
CA ASN A 264 -2.04 10.88 3.94
C ASN A 264 -1.52 10.44 2.57
N PRO A 265 -0.53 11.17 2.01
CA PRO A 265 0.12 10.73 0.78
C PRO A 265 0.72 9.34 0.90
N GLU A 266 0.65 8.57 -0.19
CA GLU A 266 1.15 7.20 -0.26
C GLU A 266 2.47 7.11 -1.02
N TRP A 267 3.45 6.36 -0.48
CA TRP A 267 4.71 6.10 -1.13
C TRP A 267 4.54 5.32 -2.43
N THR A 268 5.33 5.70 -3.45
CA THR A 268 5.62 4.88 -4.62
C THR A 268 7.11 4.56 -4.71
N GLU A 269 7.46 3.59 -5.54
CA GLU A 269 8.86 3.24 -5.82
C GLU A 269 9.57 4.29 -6.69
N GLU A 270 8.81 5.15 -7.37
CA GLU A 270 9.32 6.10 -8.36
C GLU A 270 10.22 7.18 -7.75
N TRP A 271 11.33 7.46 -8.39
CA TRP A 271 12.12 8.65 -8.13
C TRP A 271 11.46 9.90 -8.73
N ASP A 272 11.81 11.05 -8.16
CA ASP A 272 11.32 12.34 -8.64
C ASP A 272 11.63 12.56 -10.13
N LEU A 273 10.58 12.85 -10.87
CA LEU A 273 10.64 13.08 -12.30
C LEU A 273 11.12 14.49 -12.68
N LEU A 274 11.14 15.44 -11.73
CA LEU A 274 11.37 16.85 -12.00
C LEU A 274 12.84 17.27 -11.82
N PHE A 275 13.50 16.78 -10.77
CA PHE A 275 14.84 17.24 -10.41
C PHE A 275 15.97 16.32 -10.88
N GLY A 276 15.67 15.10 -11.30
CA GLY A 276 16.69 14.11 -11.63
C GLY A 276 17.53 13.71 -10.41
N ASN A 277 18.62 12.99 -10.60
CA ASN A 277 19.63 12.66 -9.59
C ASN A 277 19.11 11.93 -8.33
N ASN A 278 17.99 11.21 -8.41
CA ASN A 278 17.41 10.48 -7.27
C ASN A 278 17.25 11.38 -6.03
N PHE A 279 16.74 12.60 -6.24
CA PHE A 279 16.62 13.59 -5.17
C PHE A 279 15.53 13.24 -4.16
N ALA A 280 14.40 12.71 -4.64
CA ALA A 280 13.25 12.37 -3.81
C ALA A 280 12.45 11.21 -4.41
N ARG A 281 11.69 10.52 -3.59
CA ARG A 281 10.68 9.53 -4.03
C ARG A 281 9.34 10.23 -4.26
N MET A 282 8.58 9.74 -5.22
CA MET A 282 7.24 10.25 -5.47
C MET A 282 6.24 9.64 -4.49
N VAL A 283 5.36 10.47 -3.97
CA VAL A 283 4.16 10.03 -3.25
C VAL A 283 2.92 10.42 -4.04
N LYS A 284 1.88 9.58 -4.01
CA LYS A 284 0.55 10.01 -4.42
C LYS A 284 0.07 11.03 -3.39
N ASP A 285 -0.16 12.26 -3.83
CA ASP A 285 -0.47 13.38 -2.95
C ASP A 285 -1.98 13.59 -2.88
N SER A 286 -2.54 13.43 -1.70
CA SER A 286 -3.94 13.74 -1.41
C SER A 286 -4.16 15.20 -1.01
N GLY A 287 -3.09 16.00 -1.00
CA GLY A 287 -3.14 17.39 -0.57
C GLY A 287 -3.06 17.56 0.95
N ASN A 288 -3.62 18.65 1.45
CA ASN A 288 -3.59 18.97 2.88
C ASN A 288 -4.82 18.37 3.57
N ILE A 289 -4.61 17.48 4.54
CA ILE A 289 -5.70 16.87 5.33
C ILE A 289 -6.62 17.86 6.05
N PHE A 290 -6.18 19.11 6.23
CA PHE A 290 -6.94 20.19 6.83
C PHE A 290 -7.61 21.13 5.82
N ALA A 291 -7.38 20.91 4.50
CA ALA A 291 -7.94 21.74 3.45
C ALA A 291 -8.37 20.85 2.29
N PHE A 292 -9.65 20.85 2.01
CA PHE A 292 -10.23 20.11 0.91
C PHE A 292 -10.31 20.98 -0.34
N ASP A 293 -9.70 20.54 -1.41
CA ASP A 293 -9.82 21.10 -2.75
C ASP A 293 -10.50 20.06 -3.64
N PRO A 294 -11.80 20.20 -3.94
CA PRO A 294 -12.54 19.19 -4.69
C PRO A 294 -11.92 18.83 -6.03
N GLU A 295 -11.35 19.80 -6.73
CA GLU A 295 -10.81 19.60 -8.08
C GLU A 295 -9.37 19.08 -8.06
N GLY A 296 -8.58 19.44 -7.03
CA GLY A 296 -7.18 19.07 -6.90
C GLY A 296 -6.91 17.85 -6.00
N THR A 297 -7.79 17.58 -5.03
CA THR A 297 -7.60 16.47 -4.10
C THR A 297 -7.72 15.14 -4.83
N ASP A 298 -6.65 14.33 -4.74
CA ASP A 298 -6.56 12.97 -5.32
C ASP A 298 -6.80 12.87 -6.83
N PHE A 299 -6.71 13.98 -7.56
CA PHE A 299 -6.71 13.92 -9.02
C PHE A 299 -5.56 13.03 -9.53
N ILE A 300 -5.78 12.31 -10.62
CA ILE A 300 -4.86 11.27 -11.14
C ILE A 300 -3.40 11.74 -11.27
N THR A 301 -3.15 13.01 -11.60
CA THR A 301 -1.78 13.55 -11.78
C THR A 301 -1.19 14.14 -10.49
N LYS A 302 -1.87 14.04 -9.36
CA LYS A 302 -1.43 14.64 -8.09
C LYS A 302 -0.36 13.78 -7.42
N PHE A 303 0.89 14.16 -7.60
CA PHE A 303 2.06 13.55 -6.99
C PHE A 303 3.02 14.62 -6.46
N ALA A 304 3.74 14.29 -5.40
CA ALA A 304 4.73 15.17 -4.79
C ALA A 304 6.05 14.44 -4.49
N PRO A 305 7.21 15.13 -4.62
CA PRO A 305 8.51 14.57 -4.27
C PRO A 305 8.79 14.70 -2.77
N ILE A 306 9.19 13.60 -2.13
CA ILE A 306 9.49 13.52 -0.70
C ILE A 306 10.81 12.78 -0.46
N PHE A 307 11.60 13.23 0.52
CA PHE A 307 12.86 12.57 0.87
C PHE A 307 12.66 11.18 1.46
N PRO A 308 13.40 10.15 0.99
CA PRO A 308 13.17 8.75 1.37
C PRO A 308 13.56 8.40 2.82
N ASN A 309 14.47 9.19 3.43
CA ASN A 309 15.02 8.96 4.76
C ASN A 309 14.41 9.82 5.88
N GLY A 310 13.48 10.62 5.57
CA GLY A 310 12.76 11.66 6.26
C GLY A 310 13.02 12.03 7.70
N SER A 311 12.74 13.31 7.97
CA SER A 311 12.26 13.78 9.27
C SER A 311 10.77 13.44 9.45
N THR A 312 10.16 13.80 10.56
CA THR A 312 8.71 13.61 10.80
C THR A 312 7.80 14.18 9.71
N ALA A 313 8.31 15.11 8.88
CA ALA A 313 7.60 15.66 7.74
C ALA A 313 7.67 14.80 6.48
N SER A 314 8.56 13.81 6.44
CA SER A 314 8.78 12.90 5.31
C SER A 314 8.29 11.49 5.61
N THR A 315 7.35 11.32 6.54
CA THR A 315 6.71 10.03 6.81
C THR A 315 5.31 10.03 6.21
N HIS A 316 5.06 9.03 5.38
CA HIS A 316 3.80 8.85 4.67
C HIS A 316 3.32 7.41 4.82
N ILE A 317 2.09 7.15 4.43
CA ILE A 317 1.54 5.82 4.41
C ILE A 317 2.00 5.07 3.16
N CYS A 318 1.75 3.78 3.10
CA CYS A 318 2.08 2.95 1.95
C CYS A 318 1.11 1.76 1.87
N ARG A 319 0.73 1.40 0.66
CA ARG A 319 0.20 0.06 0.37
C ARG A 319 1.29 -0.80 -0.25
N LEU A 320 1.11 -2.09 -0.26
CA LEU A 320 2.08 -3.02 -0.83
C LEU A 320 1.59 -3.57 -2.16
N ALA A 321 2.53 -3.83 -3.04
CA ALA A 321 2.33 -4.74 -4.15
C ALA A 321 3.00 -6.09 -3.88
N SER A 322 2.54 -7.13 -4.54
CA SER A 322 3.12 -8.46 -4.41
C SER A 322 3.10 -9.25 -5.71
N ASP A 323 3.96 -10.26 -5.76
CA ASP A 323 4.10 -11.15 -6.90
C ASP A 323 2.84 -12.03 -7.07
N SER A 324 2.29 -12.04 -8.27
CA SER A 324 1.22 -12.94 -8.69
C SER A 324 1.69 -14.00 -9.69
N ARG A 325 3.00 -14.07 -9.98
CA ARG A 325 3.53 -14.91 -11.05
C ARG A 325 3.40 -16.42 -10.82
N ALA A 326 3.08 -16.85 -9.61
CA ALA A 326 2.74 -18.24 -9.34
C ALA A 326 1.25 -18.56 -9.55
N ASP A 327 0.38 -17.54 -9.59
CA ASP A 327 -1.04 -17.66 -9.91
C ASP A 327 -1.21 -17.49 -11.43
N LEU A 328 -1.02 -18.58 -12.15
CA LEU A 328 -0.88 -18.57 -13.61
C LEU A 328 -2.21 -18.68 -14.35
N ASP A 329 -3.25 -19.18 -13.70
CA ASP A 329 -4.61 -19.19 -14.22
C ASP A 329 -5.42 -17.96 -13.76
N LEU A 330 -4.83 -17.14 -12.86
CA LEU A 330 -5.35 -15.85 -12.38
C LEU A 330 -6.69 -15.95 -11.65
N ASP A 331 -6.93 -17.08 -10.98
CA ASP A 331 -8.15 -17.28 -10.19
C ASP A 331 -8.03 -16.72 -8.75
N GLY A 332 -6.86 -16.17 -8.39
CA GLY A 332 -6.54 -15.62 -7.08
C GLY A 332 -6.15 -16.67 -6.04
N ARG A 333 -5.95 -17.92 -6.46
CA ARG A 333 -5.59 -19.04 -5.59
C ARG A 333 -4.44 -19.81 -6.19
N LEU A 334 -3.53 -20.29 -5.34
CA LEU A 334 -2.48 -21.21 -5.78
C LEU A 334 -2.99 -22.65 -5.71
N THR A 335 -3.17 -23.25 -6.88
CA THR A 335 -3.77 -24.59 -7.03
C THR A 335 -2.93 -25.48 -7.92
N PHE A 336 -3.34 -26.74 -8.08
CA PHE A 336 -2.68 -27.64 -9.04
C PHE A 336 -2.76 -27.14 -10.49
N PHE A 337 -3.73 -26.30 -10.82
CA PHE A 337 -3.86 -25.75 -12.17
C PHE A 337 -2.71 -24.81 -12.49
N ASP A 338 -2.24 -24.03 -11.52
CA ASP A 338 -1.05 -23.18 -11.68
C ASP A 338 0.21 -24.00 -11.91
N VAL A 339 0.37 -25.12 -11.19
CA VAL A 339 1.48 -26.06 -11.39
C VAL A 339 1.44 -26.61 -12.80
N SER A 340 0.26 -27.01 -13.28
CA SER A 340 0.07 -27.52 -14.63
C SER A 340 0.40 -26.49 -15.71
N GLU A 341 -0.05 -25.26 -15.49
CA GLU A 341 0.21 -24.14 -16.40
C GLU A 341 1.68 -23.74 -16.40
N PHE A 342 2.34 -23.71 -15.23
CA PHE A 342 3.78 -23.48 -15.13
C PHE A 342 4.56 -24.50 -15.95
N ILE A 343 4.28 -25.79 -15.75
CA ILE A 343 4.95 -26.87 -16.48
C ILE A 343 4.74 -26.71 -17.99
N THR A 344 3.51 -26.41 -18.40
CA THR A 344 3.16 -26.24 -19.82
C THR A 344 3.97 -25.10 -20.44
N ARG A 345 4.02 -23.94 -19.82
CA ARG A 345 4.77 -22.76 -20.29
C ARG A 345 6.29 -23.00 -20.26
N TYR A 346 6.78 -23.64 -19.20
CA TYR A 346 8.19 -23.94 -19.04
C TYR A 346 8.69 -24.88 -20.16
N ILE A 347 7.97 -25.97 -20.47
CA ILE A 347 8.30 -26.89 -21.55
C ILE A 347 8.20 -26.22 -22.93
N ALA A 348 7.25 -25.29 -23.09
CA ALA A 348 7.11 -24.51 -24.31
C ALA A 348 8.20 -23.45 -24.50
N GLY A 349 9.08 -23.25 -23.52
CA GLY A 349 10.15 -22.24 -23.58
C GLY A 349 9.64 -20.82 -23.45
N SER A 350 8.48 -20.62 -22.80
CA SER A 350 7.88 -19.30 -22.63
C SER A 350 8.56 -18.53 -21.50
N LEU A 351 9.16 -17.39 -21.81
CA LEU A 351 9.76 -16.50 -20.82
C LEU A 351 8.73 -15.84 -19.86
N SER A 352 7.45 -16.12 -20.03
CA SER A 352 6.44 -15.69 -19.05
C SER A 352 6.57 -16.40 -17.69
N VAL A 353 7.39 -17.45 -17.62
CA VAL A 353 7.75 -18.19 -16.41
C VAL A 353 9.25 -18.14 -16.11
N ASP A 354 9.97 -17.18 -16.67
CA ASP A 354 11.29 -16.74 -16.24
C ASP A 354 11.10 -15.92 -14.94
N LEU A 355 11.15 -16.65 -13.82
CA LEU A 355 10.77 -16.07 -12.54
C LEU A 355 11.94 -15.45 -11.76
N ASP A 356 13.18 -15.75 -12.16
CA ASP A 356 14.37 -15.08 -11.65
C ASP A 356 14.87 -13.97 -12.58
N CYS A 357 14.21 -13.81 -13.75
CA CYS A 357 14.42 -12.75 -14.73
C CYS A 357 15.86 -12.70 -15.29
N ASP A 358 16.50 -13.82 -15.41
CA ASP A 358 17.84 -13.90 -16.02
C ASP A 358 17.78 -13.98 -17.57
N GLY A 359 16.57 -14.07 -18.14
CA GLY A 359 16.30 -14.17 -19.58
C GLY A 359 16.40 -15.60 -20.12
N VAL A 360 16.58 -16.61 -19.26
CA VAL A 360 16.78 -18.01 -19.65
C VAL A 360 16.00 -18.92 -18.71
N LEU A 361 15.19 -19.83 -19.25
CA LEU A 361 14.52 -20.82 -18.41
C LEU A 361 15.50 -21.87 -17.87
N THR A 362 15.66 -21.92 -16.56
CA THR A 362 16.58 -22.79 -15.85
C THR A 362 15.89 -23.49 -14.65
N PRO A 363 16.53 -24.45 -13.98
CA PRO A 363 15.99 -25.00 -12.73
C PRO A 363 15.78 -23.96 -11.62
N SER A 364 16.40 -22.77 -11.69
CA SER A 364 16.16 -21.69 -10.75
C SER A 364 14.72 -21.17 -10.83
N ASP A 365 14.14 -21.10 -12.04
CA ASP A 365 12.73 -20.72 -12.22
C ASP A 365 11.78 -21.72 -11.60
N ILE A 366 12.09 -23.00 -11.71
CA ILE A 366 11.31 -24.08 -11.07
C ILE A 366 11.37 -23.90 -9.54
N GLN A 367 12.56 -23.65 -8.99
CA GLN A 367 12.73 -23.44 -7.55
C GLN A 367 11.96 -22.19 -7.13
N ARG A 368 12.07 -21.12 -7.90
CA ARG A 368 11.34 -19.87 -7.64
C ARG A 368 9.82 -20.05 -7.66
N PHE A 369 9.32 -20.82 -8.65
CA PHE A 369 7.89 -21.16 -8.71
C PHE A 369 7.45 -21.93 -7.44
N ILE A 370 8.25 -22.91 -7.02
CA ILE A 370 7.96 -23.69 -5.81
C ILE A 370 7.91 -22.77 -4.57
N ASP A 371 8.87 -21.86 -4.45
CA ASP A 371 8.97 -20.93 -3.33
C ASP A 371 7.74 -19.98 -3.28
N LEU A 372 7.30 -19.48 -4.43
CA LEU A 372 6.10 -18.65 -4.55
C LEU A 372 4.81 -19.45 -4.29
N TYR A 373 4.76 -20.71 -4.76
CA TYR A 373 3.59 -21.56 -4.62
C TYR A 373 3.39 -22.08 -3.19
N THR A 374 4.47 -22.25 -2.43
CA THR A 374 4.44 -22.80 -1.07
C THR A 374 4.50 -21.75 0.03
N SER A 375 4.59 -20.50 -0.32
CA SER A 375 4.67 -19.36 0.61
C SER A 375 3.28 -18.80 0.95
#